data_ca2f6e050e53c96e5cc9e81590efe81e
#
_entry.id   ca2f6e050e53c96e5cc9e81590efe81e
#
_cell.length_a   1.000
_cell.length_b   1.000
_cell.length_c   1.000
_cell.angle_alpha   90.00
_cell.angle_beta   90.00
_cell.angle_gamma   90.00
#
_symmetry.space_group_name_H-M   'P 1'
#
loop_
_entity.id
_entity.type
_entity.pdbx_description
1 polymer ?
#
loop_
_entity_poly.entity_id
_entity_poly.type
_entity_poly.pdbx_seq_one_letter_code
_entity_poly.pdbx_strand_id
1 'polypeptide(L)'
;MDQFPVLLRKDHRPIRYLVVDDSVFARKNVAKMVESFGGEIVGEAGDGCTAITEDDRTTPDMVLMDITMPQMEGIEAAERIVRTHPEARIVMVSSVGYQENIVAALQKGARHFVQKPVKAEILYEVIKYVMGDDAVAATPTVHGS
;
A
#
# COMPACT_ATOMS: atom_id res chain seq x y z
N MET A 1 -7.83 -20.06 9.43
CA MET A 1 -7.07 -18.93 9.74
C MET A 1 -5.84 -18.85 8.88
N ASP A 2 -5.82 -17.86 8.06
CA ASP A 2 -4.75 -17.75 7.11
C ASP A 2 -3.49 -17.27 7.77
N GLN A 3 -2.43 -17.97 7.51
CA GLN A 3 -1.14 -17.64 8.06
C GLN A 3 -0.23 -17.28 6.91
N PHE A 4 0.09 -16.00 6.82
CA PHE A 4 1.08 -15.54 5.86
C PHE A 4 2.39 -15.33 6.59
N PRO A 5 3.52 -15.73 6.00
CA PRO A 5 4.79 -15.33 6.59
C PRO A 5 4.85 -13.81 6.71
N VAL A 6 5.38 -13.34 7.83
CA VAL A 6 5.47 -11.90 8.07
C VAL A 6 6.43 -11.30 7.03
N LEU A 7 6.02 -10.18 6.43
CA LEU A 7 6.86 -9.45 5.48
C LEU A 7 7.53 -8.31 6.22
N LEU A 8 8.84 -8.30 6.20
CA LEU A 8 9.66 -7.30 6.88
C LEU A 8 10.58 -6.62 5.88
N ARG A 9 11.09 -5.45 6.25
CA ARG A 9 12.15 -4.79 5.52
C ARG A 9 13.42 -5.65 5.61
N LYS A 10 14.41 -5.35 4.76
CA LYS A 10 15.69 -6.05 4.82
C LYS A 10 16.36 -5.95 6.19
N ASP A 11 16.11 -4.83 6.90
CA ASP A 11 16.70 -4.63 8.23
C ASP A 11 15.88 -5.31 9.33
N HIS A 12 14.92 -6.14 8.93
CA HIS A 12 14.04 -6.90 9.83
C HIS A 12 13.08 -6.05 10.63
N ARG A 13 12.90 -4.79 10.24
CA ARG A 13 11.87 -3.93 10.83
C ARG A 13 10.58 -4.07 10.03
N PRO A 14 9.43 -3.73 10.65
CA PRO A 14 8.17 -3.77 9.91
C PRO A 14 8.20 -2.85 8.70
N ILE A 15 7.53 -3.29 7.63
CA ILE A 15 7.30 -2.42 6.48
C ILE A 15 6.33 -1.33 6.94
N ARG A 16 6.61 -0.09 6.57
CA ARG A 16 5.85 1.08 7.00
C ARG A 16 4.89 1.48 5.89
N TYR A 17 3.60 1.51 6.22
CA TYR A 17 2.56 1.74 5.22
C TYR A 17 1.81 3.05 5.47
N LEU A 18 1.50 3.75 4.39
CA LEU A 18 0.50 4.82 4.38
C LEU A 18 -0.73 4.26 3.67
N VAL A 19 -1.88 4.33 4.32
CA VAL A 19 -3.13 3.81 3.75
C VAL A 19 -4.05 4.96 3.44
N VAL A 20 -4.49 5.05 2.19
CA VAL A 20 -5.26 6.18 1.69
C VAL A 20 -6.56 5.67 1.07
N ASP A 21 -7.69 6.08 1.64
CA ASP A 21 -9.02 5.72 1.15
C ASP A 21 -10.00 6.66 1.84
N ASP A 22 -10.95 7.22 1.08
CA ASP A 22 -11.93 8.13 1.66
C ASP A 22 -12.96 7.41 2.52
N SER A 23 -13.10 6.10 2.37
CA SER A 23 -13.95 5.29 3.22
C SER A 23 -13.17 4.84 4.46
N VAL A 24 -13.62 5.30 5.63
CA VAL A 24 -12.97 4.89 6.88
C VAL A 24 -13.00 3.36 7.03
N PHE A 25 -14.11 2.75 6.65
CA PHE A 25 -14.24 1.31 6.76
C PHE A 25 -13.23 0.58 5.86
N ALA A 26 -13.14 1.01 4.60
CA ALA A 26 -12.20 0.40 3.66
C ALA A 26 -10.75 0.60 4.11
N ARG A 27 -10.45 1.80 4.60
CA ARG A 27 -9.10 2.12 5.09
C ARG A 27 -8.72 1.23 6.26
N LYS A 28 -9.65 1.06 7.21
CA LYS A 28 -9.40 0.20 8.37
C LYS A 28 -9.25 -1.26 7.98
N ASN A 29 -10.00 -1.70 6.98
CA ASN A 29 -9.92 -3.07 6.53
C ASN A 29 -8.54 -3.39 5.94
N VAL A 30 -8.03 -2.50 5.09
CA VAL A 30 -6.70 -2.67 4.51
C VAL A 30 -5.62 -2.58 5.60
N ALA A 31 -5.78 -1.63 6.52
CA ALA A 31 -4.84 -1.49 7.63
C ALA A 31 -4.72 -2.79 8.44
N LYS A 32 -5.85 -3.41 8.75
CA LYS A 32 -5.84 -4.68 9.48
C LYS A 32 -5.11 -5.76 8.70
N MET A 33 -5.32 -5.81 7.40
CA MET A 33 -4.64 -6.80 6.57
C MET A 33 -3.13 -6.65 6.64
N VAL A 34 -2.62 -5.44 6.42
CA VAL A 34 -1.16 -5.26 6.40
C VAL A 34 -0.57 -5.42 7.78
N GLU A 35 -1.31 -5.08 8.85
CA GLU A 35 -0.84 -5.36 10.19
C GLU A 35 -0.74 -6.86 10.44
N SER A 36 -1.65 -7.64 9.88
CA SER A 36 -1.57 -9.10 10.01
C SER A 36 -0.37 -9.67 9.25
N PHE A 37 0.14 -8.93 8.28
CA PHE A 37 1.36 -9.31 7.57
C PHE A 37 2.62 -8.80 8.28
N GLY A 38 2.48 -8.22 9.45
CA GLY A 38 3.61 -7.70 10.21
C GLY A 38 3.94 -6.24 9.93
N GLY A 39 3.10 -5.56 9.16
CA GLY A 39 3.36 -4.16 8.82
C GLY A 39 2.95 -3.18 9.89
N GLU A 40 3.45 -1.97 9.75
CA GLU A 40 3.15 -0.85 10.63
C GLU A 40 2.45 0.24 9.83
N ILE A 41 1.31 0.74 10.35
CA ILE A 41 0.61 1.86 9.72
C ILE A 41 1.22 3.14 10.26
N VAL A 42 1.89 3.90 9.41
CA VAL A 42 2.54 5.15 9.84
C VAL A 42 1.71 6.37 9.51
N GLY A 43 0.67 6.21 8.71
CA GLY A 43 -0.24 7.31 8.41
C GLY A 43 -1.48 6.82 7.70
N GLU A 44 -2.51 7.64 7.73
CA GLU A 44 -3.76 7.41 7.03
C GLU A 44 -4.22 8.71 6.41
N ALA A 45 -4.90 8.60 5.28
CA ALA A 45 -5.43 9.79 4.61
C ALA A 45 -6.76 9.43 3.94
N GLY A 46 -7.64 10.43 3.85
CA GLY A 46 -8.94 10.23 3.22
C GLY A 46 -9.06 10.94 1.88
N ASP A 47 -8.03 11.61 1.42
CA ASP A 47 -8.03 12.31 0.14
C ASP A 47 -6.59 12.45 -0.36
N GLY A 48 -6.47 12.88 -1.63
CA GLY A 48 -5.16 12.96 -2.26
C GLY A 48 -4.26 14.04 -1.67
N CYS A 49 -4.83 15.17 -1.27
CA CYS A 49 -4.02 16.24 -0.68
C CYS A 49 -3.42 15.81 0.65
N THR A 50 -4.24 15.18 1.49
CA THR A 50 -3.75 14.66 2.76
C THR A 50 -2.74 13.54 2.55
N ALA A 51 -2.94 12.72 1.49
CA ALA A 51 -2.00 11.66 1.18
C ALA A 51 -0.61 12.22 0.89
N ILE A 52 -0.52 13.31 0.12
CA ILE A 52 0.76 13.92 -0.19
C ILE A 52 1.43 14.44 1.08
N THR A 53 0.67 15.11 1.94
CA THR A 53 1.18 15.63 3.20
C THR A 53 1.68 14.50 4.09
N GLU A 54 0.91 13.41 4.20
CA GLU A 54 1.29 12.28 5.04
C GLU A 54 2.49 11.54 4.47
N ASP A 55 2.60 11.47 3.15
CA ASP A 55 3.77 10.87 2.52
C ASP A 55 5.04 11.65 2.88
N ASP A 56 4.97 12.98 2.80
CA ASP A 56 6.11 13.83 3.17
C ASP A 56 6.46 13.67 4.65
N ARG A 57 5.44 13.60 5.50
CA ARG A 57 5.65 13.53 6.94
C ARG A 57 6.26 12.19 7.36
N THR A 58 5.83 11.11 6.74
CA THR A 58 6.17 9.76 7.21
C THR A 58 7.20 9.03 6.35
N THR A 59 7.37 9.44 5.10
CA THR A 59 8.19 8.74 4.11
C THR A 59 8.02 7.23 4.22
N PRO A 60 6.82 6.73 3.90
CA PRO A 60 6.51 5.31 4.10
C PRO A 60 7.27 4.43 3.12
N ASP A 61 7.38 3.15 3.44
CA ASP A 61 7.94 2.17 2.50
C ASP A 61 6.97 1.88 1.39
N MET A 62 5.66 1.96 1.65
CA MET A 62 4.65 1.66 0.65
C MET A 62 3.39 2.47 0.91
N VAL A 63 2.76 2.94 -0.16
CA VAL A 63 1.48 3.64 -0.11
C VAL A 63 0.44 2.74 -0.75
N LEU A 64 -0.65 2.48 -0.03
CA LEU A 64 -1.80 1.76 -0.56
C LEU A 64 -2.90 2.78 -0.75
N MET A 65 -3.24 3.09 -2.00
CA MET A 65 -4.04 4.27 -2.30
C MET A 65 -5.23 3.98 -3.21
N ASP A 66 -6.42 4.36 -2.76
CA ASP A 66 -7.61 4.30 -3.58
C ASP A 66 -7.47 5.25 -4.77
N ILE A 67 -8.01 4.85 -5.92
CA ILE A 67 -7.96 5.68 -7.11
C ILE A 67 -8.96 6.83 -7.01
N THR A 68 -10.19 6.55 -6.61
CA THR A 68 -11.27 7.54 -6.62
C THR A 68 -11.47 8.13 -5.25
N MET A 69 -11.13 9.40 -5.09
CA MET A 69 -11.25 10.11 -3.82
C MET A 69 -11.62 11.57 -4.06
N PRO A 70 -12.24 12.22 -3.06
CA PRO A 70 -12.50 13.66 -3.17
C PRO A 70 -11.20 14.45 -3.07
N GLN A 71 -11.27 15.73 -3.37
CA GLN A 71 -10.18 16.70 -3.33
C GLN A 71 -9.18 16.46 -4.44
N MET A 72 -8.48 15.37 -4.39
CA MET A 72 -7.51 15.01 -5.41
C MET A 72 -7.57 13.50 -5.58
N GLU A 73 -7.75 13.05 -6.81
CA GLU A 73 -7.83 11.63 -7.08
C GLU A 73 -6.48 10.96 -6.88
N GLY A 74 -6.55 9.64 -6.63
CA GLY A 74 -5.35 8.88 -6.29
C GLY A 74 -4.29 8.90 -7.37
N ILE A 75 -4.69 8.93 -8.65
CA ILE A 75 -3.71 8.94 -9.74
C ILE A 75 -2.89 10.23 -9.70
N GLU A 76 -3.55 11.37 -9.50
CA GLU A 76 -2.85 12.64 -9.40
C GLU A 76 -1.96 12.69 -8.17
N ALA A 77 -2.47 12.19 -7.03
CA ALA A 77 -1.67 12.13 -5.82
C ALA A 77 -0.44 11.26 -6.02
N ALA A 78 -0.62 10.11 -6.68
CA ALA A 78 0.50 9.20 -6.96
C ALA A 78 1.57 9.90 -7.80
N GLU A 79 1.14 10.64 -8.83
CA GLU A 79 2.07 11.35 -9.69
C GLU A 79 2.89 12.37 -8.89
N ARG A 80 2.22 13.11 -8.00
CA ARG A 80 2.89 14.13 -7.20
C ARG A 80 3.84 13.51 -6.19
N ILE A 81 3.44 12.41 -5.57
CA ILE A 81 4.29 11.71 -4.61
C ILE A 81 5.56 11.20 -5.30
N VAL A 82 5.42 10.57 -6.46
CA VAL A 82 6.57 10.02 -7.19
C VAL A 82 7.48 11.15 -7.68
N ARG A 83 6.91 12.30 -8.02
CA ARG A 83 7.72 13.44 -8.44
C ARG A 83 8.63 13.94 -7.32
N THR A 84 8.13 13.93 -6.09
CA THR A 84 8.91 14.35 -4.92
C THR A 84 9.80 13.21 -4.41
N HIS A 85 9.29 12.00 -4.43
CA HIS A 85 9.98 10.81 -3.94
C HIS A 85 9.98 9.74 -5.02
N PRO A 86 10.95 9.78 -5.95
CA PRO A 86 10.92 8.84 -7.09
C PRO A 86 10.98 7.37 -6.70
N GLU A 87 11.48 7.07 -5.52
CA GLU A 87 11.58 5.71 -5.02
C GLU A 87 10.29 5.23 -4.34
N ALA A 88 9.27 6.08 -4.27
CA ALA A 88 8.02 5.71 -3.58
C ALA A 88 7.38 4.49 -4.25
N ARG A 89 6.88 3.59 -3.42
CA ARG A 89 6.18 2.40 -3.89
C ARG A 89 4.70 2.60 -3.65
N ILE A 90 3.96 2.80 -4.73
CA ILE A 90 2.53 3.06 -4.65
C ILE A 90 1.78 1.91 -5.29
N VAL A 91 0.86 1.32 -4.54
CA VAL A 91 -0.05 0.29 -5.03
C VAL A 91 -1.44 0.90 -5.01
N MET A 92 -2.08 0.95 -6.18
CA MET A 92 -3.43 1.49 -6.27
C MET A 92 -4.44 0.44 -5.85
N VAL A 93 -5.52 0.90 -5.23
CA VAL A 93 -6.63 0.03 -4.85
C VAL A 93 -7.85 0.54 -5.59
N SER A 94 -8.47 -0.29 -6.43
CA SER A 94 -9.53 0.14 -7.33
C SER A 94 -10.77 -0.71 -7.15
N SER A 95 -11.94 -0.05 -7.07
CA SER A 95 -13.20 -0.77 -6.91
C SER A 95 -13.71 -1.37 -8.22
N VAL A 96 -13.26 -0.85 -9.36
CA VAL A 96 -13.66 -1.40 -10.64
C VAL A 96 -12.45 -1.43 -11.55
N GLY A 97 -12.33 -2.52 -12.29
CA GLY A 97 -11.23 -2.65 -13.21
C GLY A 97 -11.43 -1.82 -14.46
N TYR A 98 -11.41 -0.51 -14.33
CA TYR A 98 -11.32 0.33 -15.51
C TYR A 98 -9.88 0.28 -15.96
N GLN A 99 -9.63 -0.48 -17.01
CA GLN A 99 -8.27 -0.68 -17.49
C GLN A 99 -7.58 0.64 -17.78
N GLU A 100 -8.33 1.61 -18.28
CA GLU A 100 -7.78 2.93 -18.58
C GLU A 100 -7.20 3.60 -17.33
N ASN A 101 -7.92 3.50 -16.20
CA ASN A 101 -7.45 4.09 -14.96
C ASN A 101 -6.24 3.36 -14.41
N ILE A 102 -6.21 2.04 -14.57
CA ILE A 102 -5.07 1.25 -14.13
C ILE A 102 -3.83 1.59 -14.94
N VAL A 103 -3.98 1.65 -16.28
CA VAL A 103 -2.87 2.01 -17.16
C VAL A 103 -2.37 3.42 -16.83
N ALA A 104 -3.30 4.37 -16.65
CA ALA A 104 -2.94 5.73 -16.30
C ALA A 104 -2.18 5.79 -15.00
N ALA A 105 -2.62 5.03 -13.99
CA ALA A 105 -1.95 5.01 -12.69
C ALA A 105 -0.53 4.48 -12.82
N LEU A 106 -0.34 3.40 -13.58
CA LEU A 106 0.99 2.83 -13.79
C LEU A 106 1.91 3.81 -14.54
N GLN A 107 1.35 4.51 -15.53
CA GLN A 107 2.12 5.50 -16.27
C GLN A 107 2.52 6.70 -15.39
N LYS A 108 1.74 6.99 -14.37
CA LYS A 108 2.02 8.11 -13.45
C LYS A 108 2.88 7.71 -12.28
N GLY A 109 3.32 6.47 -12.21
CA GLY A 109 4.29 6.04 -11.22
C GLY A 109 3.84 5.00 -10.23
N ALA A 110 2.58 4.58 -10.26
CA ALA A 110 2.15 3.46 -9.44
C ALA A 110 2.85 2.18 -9.90
N ARG A 111 3.17 1.32 -8.98
CA ARG A 111 3.92 0.10 -9.28
C ARG A 111 3.03 -1.11 -9.54
N HIS A 112 1.82 -1.08 -8.99
CA HIS A 112 0.90 -2.21 -9.12
C HIS A 112 -0.48 -1.74 -8.70
N PHE A 113 -1.45 -2.65 -8.79
CA PHE A 113 -2.80 -2.35 -8.34
C PHE A 113 -3.43 -3.60 -7.73
N VAL A 114 -4.45 -3.38 -6.90
CA VAL A 114 -5.26 -4.44 -6.30
C VAL A 114 -6.71 -4.05 -6.49
N GLN A 115 -7.55 -5.00 -6.90
CA GLN A 115 -8.96 -4.75 -7.14
C GLN A 115 -9.76 -4.94 -5.86
N LYS A 116 -10.74 -4.08 -5.64
CA LYS A 116 -11.70 -4.25 -4.54
C LYS A 116 -12.79 -5.25 -4.96
N PRO A 117 -13.30 -6.06 -4.05
CA PRO A 117 -12.94 -6.13 -2.64
C PRO A 117 -11.55 -6.71 -2.45
N VAL A 118 -10.79 -6.11 -1.56
CA VAL A 118 -9.41 -6.51 -1.35
C VAL A 118 -9.35 -7.87 -0.67
N LYS A 119 -8.61 -8.80 -1.27
CA LYS A 119 -8.40 -10.13 -0.70
C LYS A 119 -7.00 -10.21 -0.12
N ALA A 120 -6.90 -10.72 1.10
CA ALA A 120 -5.65 -10.73 1.82
C ALA A 120 -4.53 -11.43 1.04
N GLU A 121 -4.82 -12.59 0.45
CA GLU A 121 -3.80 -13.33 -0.27
C GLU A 121 -3.29 -12.60 -1.50
N ILE A 122 -4.17 -11.86 -2.18
CA ILE A 122 -3.77 -11.08 -3.34
C ILE A 122 -2.96 -9.86 -2.91
N LEU A 123 -3.42 -9.16 -1.88
CA LEU A 123 -2.68 -8.00 -1.36
C LEU A 123 -1.30 -8.42 -0.90
N TYR A 124 -1.20 -9.54 -0.19
CA TYR A 124 0.07 -10.05 0.28
C TYR A 124 1.05 -10.28 -0.88
N GLU A 125 0.59 -10.95 -1.94
CA GLU A 125 1.44 -11.25 -3.07
C GLU A 125 1.87 -9.99 -3.82
N VAL A 126 0.97 -9.02 -3.95
CA VAL A 126 1.30 -7.76 -4.62
C VAL A 126 2.35 -6.99 -3.82
N ILE A 127 2.18 -6.91 -2.49
CA ILE A 127 3.16 -6.24 -1.64
C ILE A 127 4.52 -6.91 -1.76
N LYS A 128 4.54 -8.23 -1.71
CA LYS A 128 5.77 -8.99 -1.82
C LYS A 128 6.46 -8.73 -3.16
N TYR A 129 5.68 -8.70 -4.23
CA TYR A 129 6.21 -8.43 -5.57
C TYR A 129 6.80 -7.02 -5.66
N VAL A 130 6.06 -6.03 -5.15
CA VAL A 130 6.47 -4.63 -5.27
C VAL A 130 7.70 -4.35 -4.42
N MET A 131 7.78 -4.93 -3.24
CA MET A 131 8.96 -4.78 -2.39
C MET A 131 10.18 -5.48 -2.98
N GLY A 132 9.96 -6.60 -3.66
CA GLY A 132 11.04 -7.34 -4.29
C GLY A 132 12.12 -7.71 -3.28
N ASP A 133 13.37 -7.40 -3.61
CA ASP A 133 14.51 -7.74 -2.76
C ASP A 133 14.60 -6.85 -1.52
N ASP A 134 13.76 -5.81 -1.43
CA ASP A 134 13.77 -4.91 -0.28
C ASP A 134 12.94 -5.44 0.88
N ALA A 135 12.37 -6.62 0.75
CA ALA A 135 11.63 -7.26 1.82
C ALA A 135 12.07 -8.71 1.98
N VAL A 136 11.90 -9.22 3.19
CA VAL A 136 12.12 -10.62 3.48
C VAL A 136 10.87 -11.19 4.12
N ALA A 137 10.57 -12.43 3.79
CA ALA A 137 9.44 -13.14 4.39
C ALA A 137 10.00 -13.97 5.55
N ALA A 138 9.45 -13.75 6.73
CA ALA A 138 9.88 -14.46 7.93
C ALA A 138 8.75 -15.32 8.42
N THR A 139 8.95 -16.63 8.38
CA THR A 139 7.98 -17.54 8.94
C THR A 139 7.97 -17.35 10.45
N PRO A 140 6.79 -17.21 11.06
CA PRO A 140 6.74 -17.09 12.51
C PRO A 140 7.46 -18.27 13.14
N THR A 141 8.41 -18.00 14.03
CA THR A 141 9.14 -19.06 14.71
C THR A 141 8.22 -19.63 15.75
N VAL A 142 7.95 -20.87 15.59
CA VAL A 142 7.26 -21.53 16.62
C VAL A 142 8.29 -21.90 17.61
N HIS A 143 8.24 -21.67 18.40
CA HIS A 143 9.14 -21.86 19.14
C HIS A 143 9.67 -22.89 19.47
N GLY A 144 9.79 -22.85 19.83
CA GLY A 144 10.31 -24.06 20.17
C GLY A 144 10.82 -24.79 19.07
N SER A 145 10.81 -24.29 18.12
CA SER A 145 11.34 -25.03 17.00
C SER A 145 12.44 -24.27 16.41
#